data_5f5e51a0c5618a4b6a577acc3424610f
#
_entry.id   5f5e51a0c5618a4b6a577acc3424610f
#
_cell.length_a   1.000
_cell.length_b   1.000
_cell.length_c   1.000
_cell.angle_alpha   90.00
_cell.angle_beta   90.00
_cell.angle_gamma   90.00
#
_symmetry.space_group_name_H-M   'P 1'
#
loop_
_entity.id
_entity.type
_entity.pdbx_description
1 polymer ?
#
loop_
_entity_poly.entity_id
_entity_poly.type
_entity_poly.pdbx_seq_one_letter_code
_entity_poly.pdbx_strand_id
1 'polypeptide(L)'
;MDWKELFGSDSEEEEETDIPGLTLVRQALDHAQQMAMTNAIIEKKYFFDQVNQAMCFGELPSYLSWLSQWVIDECPSMFNADILNREPLFDQAILNLYKKGEGICSHVDLLRFEDGILIVSLLSSCVMTLKEIATNTTIDLLLNPGDILSLSGESRYQWEHGIKEQLFDTIDGQVIERGTRISVTLRKLKPGATETTATSTYSRY
;
A
#
# COMPACT_ATOMS: atom_id res chain seq x y z
N MET A 1 7.25 12.18 -38.59
CA MET A 1 8.05 11.85 -37.40
C MET A 1 7.08 11.95 -36.25
N ASP A 2 6.67 10.79 -35.77
CA ASP A 2 5.63 10.68 -34.71
C ASP A 2 6.30 11.03 -33.37
N TRP A 3 5.78 12.03 -32.67
CA TRP A 3 6.38 12.50 -31.43
C TRP A 3 6.28 11.44 -30.29
N LYS A 4 5.42 10.41 -30.43
CA LYS A 4 5.37 9.22 -29.58
C LYS A 4 6.61 8.32 -29.69
N GLU A 5 7.36 8.39 -30.81
CA GLU A 5 8.62 7.67 -30.97
C GLU A 5 9.81 8.36 -30.26
N LEU A 6 9.67 9.63 -29.89
CA LEU A 6 10.75 10.44 -29.27
C LEU A 6 10.68 10.50 -27.74
N PHE A 7 9.52 10.23 -27.16
CA PHE A 7 9.29 10.21 -25.70
C PHE A 7 8.53 8.93 -25.39
N GLY A 8 9.21 7.80 -25.32
CA GLY A 8 8.60 6.52 -25.07
C GLY A 8 7.33 6.61 -24.21
N SER A 9 6.30 5.85 -24.51
CA SER A 9 5.15 5.76 -23.60
C SER A 9 5.71 5.42 -22.21
N ASP A 10 5.51 6.28 -21.21
CA ASP A 10 5.61 5.87 -19.81
C ASP A 10 4.49 4.83 -19.60
N SER A 11 4.75 3.60 -20.04
CA SER A 11 3.93 2.46 -19.69
C SER A 11 4.21 2.23 -18.20
N GLU A 12 3.19 2.33 -17.37
CA GLU A 12 3.21 1.82 -16.02
C GLU A 12 3.78 0.40 -16.09
N GLU A 13 5.00 0.19 -15.58
CA GLU A 13 5.63 -1.12 -15.61
C GLU A 13 5.11 -1.92 -14.42
N GLU A 14 4.24 -2.90 -14.71
CA GLU A 14 3.92 -3.96 -13.74
C GLU A 14 5.18 -4.80 -13.52
N GLU A 15 5.67 -4.82 -12.30
CA GLU A 15 6.76 -5.72 -11.92
C GLU A 15 6.18 -7.09 -11.57
N GLU A 16 6.44 -8.08 -12.41
CA GLU A 16 6.11 -9.46 -12.11
C GLU A 16 6.89 -9.91 -10.89
N THR A 17 6.18 -10.25 -9.83
CA THR A 17 6.74 -10.87 -8.63
C THR A 17 6.44 -12.36 -8.66
N ASP A 18 7.36 -13.17 -8.14
CA ASP A 18 7.16 -14.62 -8.01
C ASP A 18 6.09 -15.02 -6.96
N ILE A 19 5.47 -14.04 -6.30
CA ILE A 19 4.45 -14.30 -5.26
C ILE A 19 3.05 -14.21 -5.89
N PRO A 20 2.29 -15.31 -5.95
CA PRO A 20 0.96 -15.31 -6.52
C PRO A 20 0.02 -14.32 -5.82
N GLY A 21 -0.63 -13.44 -6.59
CA GLY A 21 -1.54 -12.41 -6.10
C GLY A 21 -0.87 -11.15 -5.55
N LEU A 22 0.44 -11.01 -5.70
CA LEU A 22 1.15 -9.77 -5.45
C LEU A 22 1.43 -9.07 -6.78
N THR A 23 0.98 -7.82 -6.90
CA THR A 23 1.27 -6.98 -8.07
C THR A 23 1.80 -5.65 -7.60
N LEU A 24 2.90 -5.20 -8.17
CA LEU A 24 3.51 -3.90 -7.93
C LEU A 24 3.49 -3.09 -9.21
N VAL A 25 2.79 -1.95 -9.18
CA VAL A 25 2.79 -0.97 -10.27
C VAL A 25 3.72 0.16 -9.89
N ARG A 26 4.79 0.29 -10.65
CA ARG A 26 5.80 1.34 -10.45
C ARG A 26 5.28 2.68 -10.94
N GLN A 27 5.51 3.73 -10.15
CA GLN A 27 5.12 5.11 -10.49
C GLN A 27 3.65 5.24 -10.94
N ALA A 28 2.78 4.40 -10.38
CA ALA A 28 1.34 4.39 -10.63
C ALA A 28 0.68 5.76 -10.40
N LEU A 29 1.23 6.56 -9.53
CA LEU A 29 0.82 7.94 -9.30
C LEU A 29 1.89 8.91 -9.78
N ASP A 30 1.51 9.83 -10.64
CA ASP A 30 2.36 10.94 -11.02
C ASP A 30 2.64 11.89 -9.84
N HIS A 31 3.58 12.81 -10.01
CA HIS A 31 3.95 13.75 -8.93
C HIS A 31 2.79 14.63 -8.47
N ALA A 32 1.91 15.06 -9.40
CA ALA A 32 0.77 15.90 -9.05
C ALA A 32 -0.27 15.14 -8.21
N GLN A 33 -0.55 13.88 -8.56
CA GLN A 33 -1.44 12.99 -7.82
C GLN A 33 -0.89 12.69 -6.42
N GLN A 34 0.41 12.37 -6.30
CA GLN A 34 1.09 12.17 -5.03
C GLN A 34 0.98 13.39 -4.12
N MET A 35 1.26 14.59 -4.66
CA MET A 35 1.18 15.84 -3.92
C MET A 35 -0.26 16.18 -3.51
N ALA A 36 -1.23 16.01 -4.41
CA ALA A 36 -2.65 16.24 -4.11
C ALA A 36 -3.13 15.34 -2.96
N MET A 37 -2.82 14.05 -3.01
CA MET A 37 -3.17 13.10 -1.96
C MET A 37 -2.48 13.43 -0.63
N THR A 38 -1.18 13.69 -0.67
CA THR A 38 -0.40 14.04 0.52
C THR A 38 -0.94 15.31 1.19
N ASN A 39 -1.20 16.37 0.42
CA ASN A 39 -1.73 17.62 0.94
C ASN A 39 -3.13 17.43 1.56
N ALA A 40 -4.01 16.67 0.90
CA ALA A 40 -5.33 16.37 1.44
C ALA A 40 -5.24 15.60 2.79
N ILE A 41 -4.32 14.65 2.92
CA ILE A 41 -4.08 13.92 4.17
C ILE A 41 -3.56 14.86 5.26
N ILE A 42 -2.62 15.74 4.94
CA ILE A 42 -2.05 16.72 5.90
C ILE A 42 -3.12 17.72 6.36
N GLU A 43 -3.94 18.25 5.44
CA GLU A 43 -5.01 19.19 5.75
C GLU A 43 -6.06 18.62 6.71
N LYS A 44 -6.29 17.30 6.68
CA LYS A 44 -7.19 16.61 7.62
C LYS A 44 -6.64 16.54 9.04
N LYS A 45 -5.35 16.84 9.24
CA LYS A 45 -4.70 16.81 10.56
C LYS A 45 -4.87 15.48 11.29
N TYR A 46 -4.80 14.38 10.56
CA TYR A 46 -4.92 13.04 11.16
C TYR A 46 -3.76 12.70 12.08
N PHE A 47 -2.58 13.25 11.79
CA PHE A 47 -1.37 12.96 12.52
C PHE A 47 -1.02 14.14 13.42
N PHE A 48 -1.06 13.92 14.73
CA PHE A 48 -0.72 14.93 15.72
C PHE A 48 -0.07 14.27 16.94
N ASP A 49 0.86 14.96 17.55
CA ASP A 49 1.62 14.48 18.72
C ASP A 49 2.22 13.08 18.49
N GLN A 50 1.68 12.06 19.16
CA GLN A 50 2.10 10.66 19.05
C GLN A 50 1.16 9.84 18.14
N VAL A 51 0.12 10.46 17.56
CA VAL A 51 -0.82 9.78 16.65
C VAL A 51 -0.20 9.76 15.28
N ASN A 52 0.16 8.57 14.83
CA ASN A 52 0.76 8.32 13.52
C ASN A 52 -0.10 7.41 12.62
N GLN A 53 -1.35 7.16 13.02
CA GLN A 53 -2.30 6.32 12.30
C GLN A 53 -3.69 6.93 12.31
N ALA A 54 -4.38 6.86 11.17
CA ALA A 54 -5.79 7.22 11.03
C ALA A 54 -6.53 6.16 10.25
N MET A 55 -7.83 6.03 10.52
CA MET A 55 -8.71 5.08 9.82
C MET A 55 -9.95 5.78 9.30
N CYS A 56 -10.38 5.40 8.11
CA CYS A 56 -11.66 5.77 7.51
C CYS A 56 -12.47 4.50 7.28
N PHE A 57 -13.79 4.56 7.50
CA PHE A 57 -14.72 3.46 7.29
C PHE A 57 -15.96 3.96 6.53
N GLY A 58 -16.58 3.07 5.76
CA GLY A 58 -17.74 3.36 4.95
C GLY A 58 -17.39 4.11 3.67
N GLU A 59 -18.05 5.23 3.42
CA GLU A 59 -17.75 6.06 2.25
C GLU A 59 -16.37 6.71 2.39
N LEU A 60 -15.42 6.30 1.54
CA LEU A 60 -14.08 6.84 1.58
C LEU A 60 -14.04 8.29 1.08
N PRO A 61 -13.18 9.15 1.68
CA PRO A 61 -12.99 10.52 1.21
C PRO A 61 -12.59 10.58 -0.26
N SER A 62 -12.99 11.62 -0.97
CA SER A 62 -12.77 11.78 -2.42
C SER A 62 -11.30 11.68 -2.84
N TYR A 63 -10.37 12.10 -1.97
CA TYR A 63 -8.93 11.99 -2.24
C TYR A 63 -8.39 10.56 -2.14
N LEU A 64 -9.22 9.56 -1.74
CA LEU A 64 -8.93 8.13 -1.70
C LEU A 64 -9.86 7.31 -2.59
N SER A 65 -11.15 7.67 -2.66
CA SER A 65 -12.18 6.86 -3.31
C SER A 65 -11.94 6.68 -4.82
N TRP A 66 -11.29 7.64 -5.47
CA TRP A 66 -10.95 7.56 -6.90
C TRP A 66 -10.00 6.41 -7.24
N LEU A 67 -9.23 5.91 -6.26
CA LEU A 67 -8.34 4.76 -6.45
C LEU A 67 -9.11 3.49 -6.81
N SER A 68 -10.36 3.34 -6.37
CA SER A 68 -11.21 2.22 -6.77
C SER A 68 -11.46 2.21 -8.28
N GLN A 69 -11.79 3.39 -8.84
CA GLN A 69 -12.01 3.51 -10.28
C GLN A 69 -10.70 3.37 -11.07
N TRP A 70 -9.62 3.94 -10.55
CA TRP A 70 -8.28 3.79 -11.14
C TRP A 70 -7.87 2.32 -11.27
N VAL A 71 -8.08 1.48 -10.23
CA VAL A 71 -7.80 0.04 -10.30
C VAL A 71 -8.61 -0.63 -11.42
N ILE A 72 -9.91 -0.28 -11.54
CA ILE A 72 -10.80 -0.90 -12.52
C ILE A 72 -10.42 -0.51 -13.96
N ASP A 73 -10.07 0.75 -14.17
CA ASP A 73 -9.84 1.31 -15.51
C ASP A 73 -8.40 1.11 -16.01
N GLU A 74 -7.41 1.30 -15.12
CA GLU A 74 -6.00 1.34 -15.53
C GLU A 74 -5.25 0.05 -15.20
N CYS A 75 -5.55 -0.59 -14.06
CA CYS A 75 -4.82 -1.77 -13.59
C CYS A 75 -5.72 -2.94 -13.15
N PRO A 76 -6.65 -3.42 -13.99
CA PRO A 76 -7.55 -4.51 -13.63
C PRO A 76 -6.84 -5.84 -13.37
N SER A 77 -5.60 -6.01 -13.86
CA SER A 77 -4.72 -7.16 -13.59
C SER A 77 -4.38 -7.35 -12.12
N MET A 78 -4.45 -6.27 -11.30
CA MET A 78 -4.13 -6.32 -9.86
C MET A 78 -5.03 -7.25 -9.07
N PHE A 79 -6.25 -7.50 -9.54
CA PHE A 79 -7.22 -8.31 -8.83
C PHE A 79 -8.03 -9.20 -9.76
N ASN A 80 -8.52 -10.31 -9.23
CA ASN A 80 -9.46 -11.17 -9.95
C ASN A 80 -10.85 -10.52 -10.09
N ALA A 81 -11.69 -11.08 -10.96
CA ALA A 81 -13.03 -10.57 -11.23
C ALA A 81 -13.94 -10.52 -9.99
N ASP A 82 -13.78 -11.45 -9.04
CA ASP A 82 -14.60 -11.48 -7.82
C ASP A 82 -14.31 -10.28 -6.92
N ILE A 83 -13.07 -9.79 -6.93
CA ILE A 83 -12.68 -8.59 -6.21
C ILE A 83 -13.15 -7.35 -6.96
N LEU A 84 -12.87 -7.27 -8.29
CA LEU A 84 -13.18 -6.09 -9.11
C LEU A 84 -14.69 -5.79 -9.20
N ASN A 85 -15.53 -6.81 -9.13
CA ASN A 85 -17.00 -6.66 -9.22
C ASN A 85 -17.66 -6.23 -7.90
N ARG A 86 -16.93 -5.94 -6.86
CA ARG A 86 -17.49 -5.51 -5.56
C ARG A 86 -17.97 -4.06 -5.61
N GLU A 87 -19.07 -3.79 -4.91
CA GLU A 87 -19.63 -2.45 -4.76
C GLU A 87 -19.80 -2.11 -3.25
N PRO A 88 -19.07 -1.16 -2.69
CA PRO A 88 -17.86 -0.55 -3.24
C PRO A 88 -16.67 -1.54 -3.27
N LEU A 89 -15.67 -1.26 -4.10
CA LEU A 89 -14.43 -2.06 -4.16
C LEU A 89 -13.71 -2.04 -2.80
N PHE A 90 -13.58 -0.86 -2.21
CA PHE A 90 -13.01 -0.64 -0.88
C PHE A 90 -13.95 0.24 -0.03
N ASP A 91 -14.07 -0.06 1.27
CA ASP A 91 -14.87 0.68 2.24
C ASP A 91 -14.11 0.98 3.54
N GLN A 92 -12.82 0.68 3.55
CA GLN A 92 -11.95 1.00 4.67
C GLN A 92 -10.58 1.48 4.16
N ALA A 93 -10.07 2.52 4.80
CA ALA A 93 -8.71 2.98 4.61
C ALA A 93 -7.99 3.08 5.95
N ILE A 94 -6.71 2.70 5.96
CA ILE A 94 -5.79 3.01 7.04
C ILE A 94 -4.63 3.83 6.48
N LEU A 95 -4.35 4.95 7.14
CA LEU A 95 -3.26 5.85 6.82
C LEU A 95 -2.23 5.76 7.93
N ASN A 96 -1.00 5.43 7.58
CA ASN A 96 0.11 5.35 8.53
C ASN A 96 1.19 6.36 8.15
N LEU A 97 1.61 7.14 9.15
CA LEU A 97 2.78 8.02 9.04
C LEU A 97 3.97 7.35 9.73
N TYR A 98 5.02 7.11 8.98
CA TYR A 98 6.30 6.62 9.49
C TYR A 98 7.30 7.78 9.49
N LYS A 99 7.86 8.10 10.64
CA LYS A 99 9.01 8.99 10.75
C LYS A 99 10.26 8.25 10.30
N LYS A 100 11.33 8.98 10.03
CA LYS A 100 12.64 8.40 9.70
C LYS A 100 13.04 7.35 10.73
N GLY A 101 13.31 6.13 10.28
CA GLY A 101 13.71 5.01 11.12
C GLY A 101 12.58 4.16 11.69
N GLU A 102 11.33 4.61 11.62
CA GLU A 102 10.18 3.82 12.05
C GLU A 102 9.83 2.72 11.04
N GLY A 103 9.26 1.63 11.55
CA GLY A 103 8.82 0.48 10.77
C GLY A 103 7.51 -0.09 11.27
N ILE A 104 7.18 -1.28 10.80
CA ILE A 104 6.04 -2.07 11.26
C ILE A 104 6.45 -3.53 11.32
N CYS A 105 6.11 -4.20 12.42
CA CYS A 105 6.36 -5.63 12.57
C CYS A 105 5.72 -6.43 11.45
N SER A 106 6.36 -7.52 11.06
CA SER A 106 5.82 -8.46 10.07
C SER A 106 4.46 -9.00 10.54
N HIS A 107 3.46 -8.95 9.68
CA HIS A 107 2.10 -9.38 9.98
C HIS A 107 1.32 -9.73 8.71
N VAL A 108 0.26 -10.49 8.90
CA VAL A 108 -0.81 -10.64 7.92
C VAL A 108 -1.94 -9.70 8.34
N ASP A 109 -2.57 -9.04 7.40
CA ASP A 109 -3.72 -8.17 7.68
C ASP A 109 -4.87 -8.96 8.34
N LEU A 110 -5.64 -8.28 9.19
CA LEU A 110 -6.71 -8.89 9.97
C LEU A 110 -7.75 -9.60 9.07
N LEU A 111 -8.16 -10.80 9.48
CA LEU A 111 -9.12 -11.64 8.75
C LEU A 111 -10.55 -11.08 8.70
N ARG A 112 -10.83 -9.97 9.39
CA ARG A 112 -12.09 -9.22 9.28
C ARG A 112 -12.21 -8.46 7.96
N PHE A 113 -11.10 -8.26 7.24
CA PHE A 113 -11.10 -7.70 5.90
C PHE A 113 -11.18 -8.83 4.88
N GLU A 114 -11.87 -8.57 3.79
CA GLU A 114 -11.94 -9.46 2.63
C GLU A 114 -10.58 -9.57 1.93
N ASP A 115 -10.53 -10.41 0.92
CA ASP A 115 -9.40 -10.49 0.01
C ASP A 115 -9.26 -9.18 -0.81
N GLY A 116 -8.07 -8.91 -1.32
CA GLY A 116 -7.79 -7.69 -2.10
C GLY A 116 -7.48 -6.49 -1.20
N ILE A 117 -6.21 -6.17 -1.12
CA ILE A 117 -5.66 -5.02 -0.39
C ILE A 117 -4.87 -4.18 -1.36
N LEU A 118 -5.05 -2.87 -1.32
CA LEU A 118 -4.28 -1.90 -2.11
C LEU A 118 -3.43 -1.05 -1.18
N ILE A 119 -2.15 -0.89 -1.47
CA ILE A 119 -1.20 -0.11 -0.65
C ILE A 119 -0.54 0.94 -1.53
N VAL A 120 -0.75 2.21 -1.22
CA VAL A 120 -0.10 3.36 -1.87
C VAL A 120 1.07 3.84 -1.02
N SER A 121 2.22 4.07 -1.63
CA SER A 121 3.43 4.59 -0.99
C SER A 121 3.65 6.05 -1.35
N LEU A 122 3.86 6.91 -0.36
CA LEU A 122 4.04 8.36 -0.56
C LEU A 122 5.26 8.89 0.22
N LEU A 123 5.87 9.95 -0.29
CA LEU A 123 6.95 10.77 0.28
C LEU A 123 8.33 10.13 0.24
N SER A 124 8.57 9.03 0.93
CA SER A 124 9.90 8.41 1.01
C SER A 124 9.86 6.93 0.66
N SER A 125 10.93 6.46 0.02
CA SER A 125 11.13 5.04 -0.27
C SER A 125 11.38 4.25 1.02
N CYS A 126 11.02 2.96 0.97
CA CYS A 126 11.37 1.99 2.00
C CYS A 126 11.45 0.58 1.40
N VAL A 127 12.15 -0.32 2.06
CA VAL A 127 12.09 -1.74 1.75
C VAL A 127 11.03 -2.41 2.64
N MET A 128 10.07 -3.06 1.98
CA MET A 128 9.11 -3.95 2.61
C MET A 128 9.62 -5.38 2.48
N THR A 129 9.74 -6.09 3.59
CA THR A 129 10.06 -7.52 3.59
C THR A 129 8.77 -8.32 3.57
N LEU A 130 8.60 -9.17 2.58
CA LEU A 130 7.57 -10.19 2.49
C LEU A 130 8.14 -11.50 3.00
N LYS A 131 7.40 -12.22 3.84
CA LYS A 131 7.85 -13.48 4.43
C LYS A 131 6.77 -14.53 4.33
N GLU A 132 7.08 -15.63 3.65
CA GLU A 132 6.18 -16.79 3.57
C GLU A 132 6.08 -17.50 4.91
N ILE A 133 4.86 -17.73 5.39
CA ILE A 133 4.62 -18.31 6.71
C ILE A 133 5.09 -19.78 6.76
N ALA A 134 4.87 -20.53 5.69
CA ALA A 134 5.16 -21.97 5.66
C ALA A 134 6.66 -22.28 5.61
N THR A 135 7.42 -21.53 4.80
CA THR A 135 8.83 -21.83 4.51
C THR A 135 9.81 -20.89 5.21
N ASN A 136 9.32 -19.73 5.71
CA ASN A 136 10.13 -18.59 6.15
C ASN A 136 10.98 -17.96 5.02
N THR A 137 10.71 -18.25 3.76
CA THR A 137 11.30 -17.56 2.62
C THR A 137 11.00 -16.08 2.70
N THR A 138 11.98 -15.23 2.44
CA THR A 138 11.81 -13.78 2.47
C THR A 138 12.16 -13.16 1.14
N ILE A 139 11.36 -12.17 0.74
CA ILE A 139 11.59 -11.33 -0.44
C ILE A 139 11.54 -9.88 0.02
N ASP A 140 12.58 -9.12 -0.30
CA ASP A 140 12.63 -7.69 -0.04
C ASP A 140 12.16 -6.94 -1.28
N LEU A 141 11.22 -6.01 -1.11
CA LEU A 141 10.60 -5.22 -2.15
C LEU A 141 10.82 -3.73 -1.88
N LEU A 142 11.46 -3.04 -2.81
CA LEU A 142 11.59 -1.59 -2.74
C LEU A 142 10.26 -0.93 -3.13
N LEU A 143 9.74 -0.10 -2.25
CA LEU A 143 8.58 0.75 -2.51
C LEU A 143 9.03 2.20 -2.61
N ASN A 144 8.81 2.82 -3.76
CA ASN A 144 9.08 4.24 -4.00
C ASN A 144 7.82 5.09 -3.84
N PRO A 145 7.95 6.41 -3.66
CA PRO A 145 6.81 7.31 -3.73
C PRO A 145 6.08 7.19 -5.08
N GLY A 146 4.75 7.02 -5.02
CA GLY A 146 3.91 6.83 -6.19
C GLY A 146 3.69 5.37 -6.59
N ASP A 147 4.44 4.42 -6.02
CA ASP A 147 4.20 3.00 -6.24
C ASP A 147 2.90 2.56 -5.57
N ILE A 148 2.19 1.65 -6.24
CA ILE A 148 0.99 0.97 -5.71
C ILE A 148 1.22 -0.53 -5.71
N LEU A 149 1.03 -1.15 -4.55
CA LEU A 149 1.15 -2.58 -4.32
C LEU A 149 -0.24 -3.17 -4.06
N SER A 150 -0.58 -4.28 -4.68
CA SER A 150 -1.75 -5.07 -4.32
C SER A 150 -1.37 -6.41 -3.71
N LEU A 151 -2.20 -6.87 -2.77
CA LEU A 151 -2.10 -8.19 -2.15
C LEU A 151 -3.45 -8.89 -2.28
N SER A 152 -3.47 -10.08 -2.87
CA SER A 152 -4.66 -10.92 -2.98
C SER A 152 -4.31 -12.41 -2.91
N GLY A 153 -5.27 -13.26 -2.57
CA GLY A 153 -5.06 -14.70 -2.52
C GLY A 153 -3.87 -15.10 -1.66
N GLU A 154 -2.88 -15.75 -2.28
CA GLU A 154 -1.70 -16.28 -1.57
C GLU A 154 -0.91 -15.16 -0.88
N SER A 155 -0.56 -14.10 -1.59
CA SER A 155 0.19 -12.97 -1.02
C SER A 155 -0.51 -12.32 0.16
N ARG A 156 -1.86 -12.32 0.16
CA ARG A 156 -2.70 -11.74 1.20
C ARG A 156 -2.78 -12.61 2.46
N TYR A 157 -2.79 -13.94 2.32
CA TYR A 157 -3.10 -14.84 3.42
C TYR A 157 -1.95 -15.71 3.89
N GLN A 158 -0.94 -15.94 3.05
CA GLN A 158 0.17 -16.83 3.34
C GLN A 158 1.51 -16.10 3.49
N TRP A 159 1.53 -14.79 3.21
CA TRP A 159 2.72 -13.98 3.36
C TRP A 159 2.49 -12.87 4.40
N GLU A 160 3.40 -12.79 5.36
CA GLU A 160 3.52 -11.64 6.23
C GLU A 160 4.24 -10.52 5.48
N HIS A 161 3.90 -9.27 5.78
CA HIS A 161 4.62 -8.11 5.29
C HIS A 161 5.00 -7.19 6.43
N GLY A 162 6.18 -6.59 6.35
CA GLY A 162 6.71 -5.73 7.39
C GLY A 162 7.79 -4.78 6.87
N ILE A 163 8.12 -3.77 7.67
CA ILE A 163 9.17 -2.79 7.38
C ILE A 163 10.06 -2.71 8.62
N LYS A 164 11.34 -3.02 8.46
CA LYS A 164 12.31 -3.01 9.58
C LYS A 164 12.49 -1.59 10.14
N GLU A 165 12.69 -1.47 11.45
CA GLU A 165 13.07 -0.20 12.08
C GLU A 165 14.56 0.05 11.86
N GLN A 166 14.88 0.94 10.92
CA GLN A 166 16.26 1.30 10.56
C GLN A 166 16.31 2.60 9.76
N LEU A 167 17.44 3.29 9.83
CA LEU A 167 17.61 4.59 9.16
C LEU A 167 17.92 4.48 7.67
N PHE A 168 18.44 3.34 7.25
CA PHE A 168 18.84 3.05 5.88
C PHE A 168 18.39 1.65 5.50
N ASP A 169 17.86 1.51 4.30
CA ASP A 169 17.62 0.21 3.67
C ASP A 169 18.78 -0.15 2.74
N THR A 170 18.96 -1.43 2.49
CA THR A 170 19.88 -1.92 1.48
C THR A 170 19.15 -2.95 0.63
N ILE A 171 19.14 -2.72 -0.69
CA ILE A 171 18.58 -3.62 -1.68
C ILE A 171 19.48 -3.59 -2.92
N ASP A 172 19.81 -4.75 -3.48
CA ASP A 172 20.67 -4.91 -4.67
C ASP A 172 22.00 -4.13 -4.58
N GLY A 173 22.56 -4.06 -3.37
CA GLY A 173 23.82 -3.34 -3.08
C GLY A 173 23.69 -1.82 -3.02
N GLN A 174 22.48 -1.27 -3.17
CA GLN A 174 22.20 0.15 -3.01
C GLN A 174 21.76 0.46 -1.59
N VAL A 175 22.28 1.54 -1.03
CA VAL A 175 21.87 2.06 0.28
C VAL A 175 20.86 3.19 0.07
N ILE A 176 19.69 3.05 0.66
CA ILE A 176 18.57 3.98 0.54
C ILE A 176 18.33 4.62 1.91
N GLU A 177 18.49 5.92 2.00
CA GLU A 177 18.19 6.66 3.21
C GLU A 177 16.68 6.81 3.36
N ARG A 178 16.15 6.45 4.54
CA ARG A 178 14.73 6.63 4.85
C ARG A 178 14.43 8.06 5.25
N GLY A 179 13.29 8.54 4.77
CA GLY A 179 12.66 9.79 5.20
C GLY A 179 11.34 9.53 5.90
N THR A 180 10.52 10.58 5.97
CA THR A 180 9.11 10.45 6.38
C THR A 180 8.32 9.79 5.25
N ARG A 181 7.55 8.76 5.57
CA ARG A 181 6.71 8.02 4.62
C ARG A 181 5.25 8.03 5.08
N ILE A 182 4.34 8.20 4.14
CA ILE A 182 2.92 7.92 4.34
C ILE A 182 2.56 6.67 3.55
N SER A 183 1.88 5.73 4.21
CA SER A 183 1.25 4.59 3.56
C SER A 183 -0.26 4.75 3.64
N VAL A 184 -0.95 4.55 2.53
CA VAL A 184 -2.41 4.46 2.45
C VAL A 184 -2.77 3.05 2.06
N THR A 185 -3.49 2.32 2.92
CA THR A 185 -3.94 0.96 2.64
C THR A 185 -5.46 0.93 2.54
N LEU A 186 -5.98 0.49 1.40
CA LEU A 186 -7.41 0.34 1.14
C LEU A 186 -7.82 -1.12 1.25
N ARG A 187 -8.95 -1.37 1.91
CA ARG A 187 -9.48 -2.69 2.21
C ARG A 187 -11.00 -2.71 2.13
N LYS A 188 -11.58 -3.90 2.09
CA LYS A 188 -13.02 -4.13 2.20
C LYS A 188 -13.32 -4.87 3.50
N LEU A 189 -14.27 -4.37 4.31
CA LEU A 189 -14.77 -5.10 5.47
C LEU A 189 -15.64 -6.28 5.04
N LYS A 190 -15.49 -7.40 5.75
CA LYS A 190 -16.41 -8.54 5.58
C LYS A 190 -17.81 -8.18 6.07
N PRO A 191 -18.87 -8.68 5.44
CA PRO A 191 -20.22 -8.50 5.92
C PRO A 191 -20.37 -8.89 7.40
N GLY A 192 -20.93 -7.98 8.21
CA GLY A 192 -21.10 -8.17 9.64
C GLY A 192 -19.86 -7.96 10.51
N ALA A 193 -18.71 -7.65 9.91
CA ALA A 193 -17.55 -7.20 10.68
C ALA A 193 -17.82 -5.79 11.23
N THR A 194 -17.45 -5.58 12.50
CA THR A 194 -17.64 -4.28 13.14
C THR A 194 -16.48 -3.34 12.87
N GLU A 195 -16.78 -2.05 12.72
CA GLU A 195 -15.81 -0.96 12.62
C GLU A 195 -14.97 -0.77 13.90
N THR A 196 -15.29 -1.52 14.95
CA THR A 196 -14.66 -1.35 16.26
C THR A 196 -13.15 -1.47 16.09
N THR A 197 -12.48 -0.37 16.29
CA THR A 197 -11.05 -0.32 16.54
C THR A 197 -10.77 -1.19 17.76
N ALA A 198 -10.41 -2.45 17.54
CA ALA A 198 -9.49 -3.04 18.48
C ALA A 198 -8.29 -2.09 18.42
N THR A 199 -8.11 -1.29 19.45
CA THR A 199 -6.84 -0.66 19.74
C THR A 199 -5.83 -1.79 19.72
N SER A 200 -5.24 -2.00 18.54
CA SER A 200 -4.09 -2.87 18.39
C SER A 200 -2.99 -2.15 19.16
N THR A 201 -2.90 -2.44 20.43
CA THR A 201 -1.67 -2.30 21.17
C THR A 201 -0.70 -3.29 20.54
N TYR A 202 -0.17 -2.96 19.37
CA TYR A 202 1.10 -3.50 18.97
C TYR A 202 2.11 -2.93 19.95
N SER A 203 2.33 -3.70 21.02
CA SER A 203 3.37 -3.47 21.98
C SER A 203 4.67 -3.32 21.24
N ARG A 204 5.28 -2.16 21.37
CA ARG A 204 6.68 -1.94 21.06
C ARG A 204 7.49 -2.80 22.03
N TYR A 205 8.12 -3.84 21.53
CA TYR A 205 9.27 -4.50 22.13
C TYR A 205 10.32 -4.72 21.07
#